data_fefd220dfeaefa52fa37fb2d2afad14a
#
_entry.id   fefd220dfeaefa52fa37fb2d2afad14a
#
_cell.length_a   1.000
_cell.length_b   1.000
_cell.length_c   1.000
_cell.angle_alpha   90.00
_cell.angle_beta   90.00
_cell.angle_gamma   90.00
#
_symmetry.space_group_name_H-M   'P 1'
#
loop_
_entity.id
_entity.type
_entity.pdbx_description
1 polymer ?
#
loop_
_entity_poly.entity_id
_entity_poly.type
_entity_poly.pdbx_seq_one_letter_code
_entity_poly.pdbx_strand_id
1 'polypeptide(L)'
;MKAAPQDQWKLLDLAETDRLIARRRHDRKVLPQLDELRKLAGSRQSLAEDLVAKQTVVFDLKADQKRIEADLAPARTRLERNQATVDAGQIDHKALRSLTDEIEHLKRRIGDLEDAELDIMQRVEEAEAAQEQADEARKALDGHIREALASRDHDL
;
A
#
# COMPACT_ATOMS: atom_id res chain seq x y z
N MET A 1 -22.24 11.14 69.45
CA MET A 1 -23.29 11.67 68.55
C MET A 1 -23.78 10.54 67.65
N LYS A 2 -25.06 10.22 67.72
CA LYS A 2 -25.65 9.23 66.80
C LYS A 2 -26.41 10.02 65.72
N ALA A 3 -26.14 9.74 64.46
CA ALA A 3 -26.84 10.38 63.34
C ALA A 3 -28.34 10.00 63.36
N ALA A 4 -29.19 10.91 62.95
CA ALA A 4 -30.64 10.65 62.88
C ALA A 4 -30.90 9.49 61.90
N PRO A 5 -31.93 8.65 62.16
CA PRO A 5 -32.24 7.51 61.29
C PRO A 5 -32.40 7.88 59.82
N GLN A 6 -32.95 9.03 59.54
CA GLN A 6 -33.12 9.55 58.16
C GLN A 6 -31.77 9.84 57.46
N ASP A 7 -30.77 10.27 58.21
CA ASP A 7 -29.43 10.55 57.66
C ASP A 7 -28.65 9.25 57.45
N GLN A 8 -28.92 8.21 58.22
CA GLN A 8 -28.36 6.86 58.00
C GLN A 8 -28.89 6.24 56.73
N TRP A 9 -30.17 6.40 56.41
CA TRP A 9 -30.73 5.94 55.14
C TRP A 9 -30.10 6.66 53.91
N LYS A 10 -29.93 7.96 54.00
CA LYS A 10 -29.24 8.75 52.94
C LYS A 10 -27.78 8.31 52.72
N LEU A 11 -27.09 7.95 53.80
CA LEU A 11 -25.70 7.44 53.67
C LEU A 11 -25.65 6.06 53.03
N LEU A 12 -26.67 5.20 53.31
CA LEU A 12 -26.78 3.90 52.64
C LEU A 12 -27.08 4.04 51.15
N ASP A 13 -27.99 4.92 50.75
CA ASP A 13 -28.32 5.24 49.36
C ASP A 13 -27.10 5.80 48.63
N LEU A 14 -26.34 6.69 49.26
CA LEU A 14 -25.11 7.25 48.71
C LEU A 14 -24.04 6.15 48.48
N ALA A 15 -23.84 5.27 49.48
CA ALA A 15 -22.90 4.17 49.40
C ALA A 15 -23.26 3.17 48.28
N GLU A 16 -24.57 2.93 48.10
CA GLU A 16 -25.05 2.06 47.03
C GLU A 16 -24.86 2.69 45.66
N THR A 17 -25.15 3.97 45.56
CA THR A 17 -24.91 4.76 44.32
C THR A 17 -23.41 4.77 43.96
N ASP A 18 -22.53 4.98 44.93
CA ASP A 18 -21.08 4.97 44.73
C ASP A 18 -20.59 3.58 44.27
N ARG A 19 -21.14 2.50 44.83
CA ARG A 19 -20.84 1.13 44.38
C ARG A 19 -21.29 0.90 42.96
N LEU A 20 -22.47 1.37 42.57
CA LEU A 20 -22.98 1.26 41.19
C LEU A 20 -22.12 2.05 40.24
N ILE A 21 -21.69 3.24 40.60
CA ILE A 21 -20.77 4.05 39.79
C ILE A 21 -19.41 3.37 39.62
N ALA A 22 -18.85 2.83 40.71
CA ALA A 22 -17.58 2.11 40.68
C ALA A 22 -17.69 0.86 39.82
N ARG A 23 -18.79 0.10 39.92
CA ARG A 23 -19.04 -1.09 39.10
C ARG A 23 -19.15 -0.71 37.63
N ARG A 24 -19.93 0.31 37.27
CA ARG A 24 -20.07 0.77 35.90
C ARG A 24 -18.74 1.29 35.32
N ARG A 25 -17.92 1.98 36.12
CA ARG A 25 -16.58 2.40 35.71
C ARG A 25 -15.67 1.20 35.45
N HIS A 26 -15.76 0.17 36.26
CA HIS A 26 -15.02 -1.07 36.06
C HIS A 26 -15.48 -1.80 34.82
N ASP A 27 -16.79 -1.97 34.64
CA ASP A 27 -17.40 -2.64 33.49
C ASP A 27 -17.03 -1.93 32.17
N ARG A 28 -16.98 -0.60 32.18
CA ARG A 28 -16.47 0.20 31.03
C ARG A 28 -15.02 -0.12 30.65
N LYS A 29 -14.18 -0.36 31.65
CA LYS A 29 -12.73 -0.65 31.42
C LYS A 29 -12.50 -2.08 30.92
N VAL A 30 -13.39 -2.99 31.22
CA VAL A 30 -13.26 -4.42 30.87
C VAL A 30 -14.24 -4.87 29.80
N LEU A 31 -14.89 -3.94 29.10
CA LEU A 31 -15.76 -4.30 27.98
C LEU A 31 -14.98 -5.09 26.93
N PRO A 32 -15.53 -6.21 26.42
CA PRO A 32 -14.89 -7.00 25.36
C PRO A 32 -14.55 -6.15 24.12
N GLN A 33 -15.35 -5.13 23.83
CA GLN A 33 -15.12 -4.21 22.72
C GLN A 33 -13.82 -3.40 22.87
N LEU A 34 -13.35 -3.14 24.10
CA LEU A 34 -12.06 -2.45 24.30
C LEU A 34 -10.88 -3.31 23.91
N ASP A 35 -10.91 -4.61 24.22
CA ASP A 35 -9.86 -5.53 23.80
C ASP A 35 -9.90 -5.75 22.29
N GLU A 36 -11.06 -5.85 21.70
CA GLU A 36 -11.25 -5.92 20.26
C GLU A 36 -10.68 -4.66 19.57
N LEU A 37 -11.01 -3.46 20.08
CA LEU A 37 -10.50 -2.20 19.55
C LEU A 37 -8.97 -2.10 19.64
N ARG A 38 -8.36 -2.61 20.69
CA ARG A 38 -6.88 -2.66 20.81
C ARG A 38 -6.27 -3.56 19.76
N LYS A 39 -6.85 -4.73 19.53
CA LYS A 39 -6.40 -5.67 18.47
C LYS A 39 -6.56 -5.04 17.09
N LEU A 40 -7.68 -4.41 16.84
CA LEU A 40 -7.96 -3.73 15.58
C LEU A 40 -7.02 -2.54 15.35
N ALA A 41 -6.67 -1.78 16.39
CA ALA A 41 -5.70 -0.69 16.30
C ALA A 41 -4.30 -1.20 15.94
N GLY A 42 -3.85 -2.32 16.54
CA GLY A 42 -2.59 -2.98 16.18
C GLY A 42 -2.59 -3.49 14.73
N SER A 43 -3.67 -4.10 14.30
CA SER A 43 -3.85 -4.57 12.92
C SER A 43 -3.87 -3.40 11.93
N ARG A 44 -4.49 -2.28 12.30
CA ARG A 44 -4.51 -1.06 11.48
C ARG A 44 -3.12 -0.51 11.23
N GLN A 45 -2.27 -0.46 12.26
CA GLN A 45 -0.89 -0.03 12.12
C GLN A 45 -0.10 -0.95 11.20
N SER A 46 -0.22 -2.27 11.37
CA SER A 46 0.44 -3.26 10.51
C SER A 46 -0.01 -3.14 9.05
N LEU A 47 -1.30 -2.95 8.81
CA LEU A 47 -1.83 -2.76 7.45
C LEU A 47 -1.40 -1.43 6.84
N ALA A 48 -1.29 -0.36 7.62
CA ALA A 48 -0.78 0.92 7.14
C ALA A 48 0.68 0.83 6.70
N GLU A 49 1.51 0.14 7.47
CA GLU A 49 2.92 -0.12 7.13
C GLU A 49 3.04 -0.99 5.87
N ASP A 50 2.22 -2.05 5.77
CA ASP A 50 2.18 -2.92 4.60
C ASP A 50 1.74 -2.16 3.34
N LEU A 51 0.73 -1.31 3.44
CA LEU A 51 0.27 -0.46 2.33
C LEU A 51 1.37 0.49 1.84
N VAL A 52 2.08 1.15 2.77
CA VAL A 52 3.21 2.03 2.41
C VAL A 52 4.32 1.24 1.72
N ALA A 53 4.66 0.04 2.20
CA ALA A 53 5.66 -0.82 1.58
C ALA A 53 5.25 -1.21 0.16
N LYS A 54 3.98 -1.56 -0.07
CA LYS A 54 3.46 -1.89 -1.40
C LYS A 54 3.40 -0.70 -2.34
N GLN A 55 3.06 0.48 -1.85
CA GLN A 55 3.12 1.73 -2.62
C GLN A 55 4.56 2.05 -3.07
N THR A 56 5.54 1.82 -2.21
CA THR A 56 6.95 2.01 -2.53
C THR A 56 7.41 1.05 -3.63
N VAL A 57 7.01 -0.23 -3.56
CA VAL A 57 7.30 -1.21 -4.61
C VAL A 57 6.74 -0.77 -5.96
N VAL A 58 5.48 -0.33 -6.00
CA VAL A 58 4.85 0.18 -7.23
C VAL A 58 5.61 1.40 -7.77
N PHE A 59 5.97 2.33 -6.91
CA PHE A 59 6.73 3.52 -7.30
C PHE A 59 8.09 3.16 -7.92
N ASP A 60 8.84 2.27 -7.27
CA ASP A 60 10.16 1.84 -7.74
C ASP A 60 10.06 1.08 -9.07
N LEU A 61 9.10 0.18 -9.22
CA LEU A 61 8.88 -0.56 -10.46
C LEU A 61 8.48 0.36 -11.63
N LYS A 62 7.65 1.36 -11.37
CA LYS A 62 7.30 2.37 -12.39
C LYS A 62 8.49 3.24 -12.77
N ALA A 63 9.38 3.55 -11.85
CA ALA A 63 10.63 4.25 -12.14
C ALA A 63 11.55 3.40 -13.02
N ASP A 64 11.66 2.10 -12.74
CA ASP A 64 12.42 1.16 -13.56
C ASP A 64 11.82 1.02 -14.96
N GLN A 65 10.48 0.95 -15.07
CA GLN A 65 9.79 0.94 -16.36
C GLN A 65 10.15 2.18 -17.19
N LYS A 66 10.13 3.36 -16.59
CA LYS A 66 10.50 4.60 -17.28
C LYS A 66 11.95 4.61 -17.75
N ARG A 67 12.87 4.00 -17.01
CA ARG A 67 14.28 3.86 -17.45
C ARG A 67 14.39 2.96 -18.68
N ILE A 68 13.68 1.84 -18.70
CA ILE A 68 13.65 0.95 -19.86
C ILE A 68 13.09 1.68 -21.09
N GLU A 69 11.98 2.39 -20.93
CA GLU A 69 11.39 3.20 -22.00
C GLU A 69 12.35 4.29 -22.50
N ALA A 70 13.08 4.95 -21.58
CA ALA A 70 14.08 5.97 -21.90
C ALA A 70 15.28 5.43 -22.64
N ASP A 71 15.66 4.16 -22.42
CA ASP A 71 16.71 3.48 -23.17
C ASP A 71 16.22 2.96 -24.52
N LEU A 72 14.98 2.51 -24.59
CA LEU A 72 14.39 1.88 -25.77
C LEU A 72 14.13 2.89 -26.89
N ALA A 73 13.59 4.04 -26.58
CA ALA A 73 13.23 5.06 -27.58
C ALA A 73 14.45 5.55 -28.41
N PRO A 74 15.58 5.94 -27.80
CA PRO A 74 16.78 6.32 -28.56
C PRO A 74 17.36 5.17 -29.38
N ALA A 75 17.34 3.95 -28.85
CA ALA A 75 17.82 2.77 -29.56
C ALA A 75 17.02 2.49 -30.84
N ARG A 76 15.69 2.59 -30.76
CA ARG A 76 14.81 2.47 -31.92
C ARG A 76 15.06 3.57 -32.95
N THR A 77 15.17 4.81 -32.51
CA THR A 77 15.46 5.96 -33.39
C THR A 77 16.79 5.79 -34.09
N ARG A 78 17.83 5.33 -33.40
CA ARG A 78 19.13 5.08 -33.96
C ARG A 78 19.12 3.94 -34.97
N LEU A 79 18.38 2.86 -34.68
CA LEU A 79 18.19 1.75 -35.60
C LEU A 79 17.54 2.21 -36.90
N GLU A 80 16.46 2.97 -36.81
CA GLU A 80 15.75 3.52 -37.98
C GLU A 80 16.67 4.40 -38.82
N ARG A 81 17.44 5.28 -38.19
CA ARG A 81 18.39 6.17 -38.86
C ARG A 81 19.49 5.38 -39.58
N ASN A 82 20.08 4.40 -38.91
CA ASN A 82 21.13 3.57 -39.50
C ASN A 82 20.57 2.73 -40.65
N GLN A 83 19.36 2.19 -40.50
CA GLN A 83 18.71 1.41 -41.54
C GLN A 83 18.43 2.30 -42.80
N ALA A 84 17.92 3.50 -42.58
CA ALA A 84 17.72 4.46 -43.67
C ALA A 84 19.01 4.84 -44.41
N THR A 85 20.10 5.00 -43.68
CA THR A 85 21.42 5.27 -44.26
C THR A 85 21.93 4.12 -45.12
N VAL A 86 21.76 2.88 -44.65
CA VAL A 86 22.11 1.68 -45.43
C VAL A 86 21.23 1.55 -46.67
N ASP A 87 19.91 1.76 -46.52
CA ASP A 87 18.96 1.65 -47.64
C ASP A 87 19.17 2.71 -48.72
N ALA A 88 19.69 3.89 -48.35
CA ALA A 88 20.07 4.94 -49.31
C ALA A 88 21.28 4.56 -50.21
N GLY A 89 22.11 3.63 -49.78
CA GLY A 89 23.17 3.03 -50.58
C GLY A 89 24.36 3.95 -50.93
N GLN A 90 24.44 5.13 -50.35
CA GLN A 90 25.47 6.17 -50.65
C GLN A 90 26.63 6.16 -49.67
N ILE A 91 27.10 4.98 -49.29
CA ILE A 91 28.18 4.82 -48.31
C ILE A 91 29.27 3.86 -48.85
N ASP A 92 30.51 4.02 -48.40
CA ASP A 92 31.59 3.12 -48.78
C ASP A 92 31.44 1.75 -48.05
N HIS A 93 32.24 0.77 -48.51
CA HIS A 93 32.20 -0.58 -47.96
C HIS A 93 32.53 -0.66 -46.47
N LYS A 94 33.48 0.16 -45.99
CA LYS A 94 33.87 0.16 -44.58
C LYS A 94 32.77 0.74 -43.68
N ALA A 95 32.17 1.84 -44.11
CA ALA A 95 31.06 2.47 -43.42
C ALA A 95 29.81 1.55 -43.41
N LEU A 96 29.53 0.89 -44.55
CA LEU A 96 28.43 -0.09 -44.65
C LEU A 96 28.61 -1.24 -43.67
N ARG A 97 29.81 -1.81 -43.58
CA ARG A 97 30.07 -2.90 -42.63
C ARG A 97 29.92 -2.45 -41.20
N SER A 98 30.44 -1.29 -40.85
CA SER A 98 30.29 -0.71 -39.50
C SER A 98 28.86 -0.45 -39.13
N LEU A 99 28.06 0.14 -40.04
CA LEU A 99 26.61 0.36 -39.80
C LEU A 99 25.83 -0.94 -39.71
N THR A 100 26.16 -1.95 -40.53
CA THR A 100 25.50 -3.26 -40.47
C THR A 100 25.75 -3.94 -39.11
N ASP A 101 26.98 -3.90 -38.62
CA ASP A 101 27.33 -4.45 -37.29
C ASP A 101 26.61 -3.70 -36.17
N GLU A 102 26.50 -2.38 -36.28
CA GLU A 102 25.77 -1.56 -35.32
C GLU A 102 24.26 -1.84 -35.36
N ILE A 103 23.67 -2.03 -36.52
CA ILE A 103 22.25 -2.41 -36.69
C ILE A 103 21.99 -3.73 -36.02
N GLU A 104 22.83 -4.74 -36.20
CA GLU A 104 22.67 -6.03 -35.51
C GLU A 104 22.80 -5.90 -34.01
N HIS A 105 23.72 -5.11 -33.51
CA HIS A 105 23.89 -4.83 -32.10
C HIS A 105 22.66 -4.12 -31.53
N LEU A 106 22.14 -3.11 -32.21
CA LEU A 106 20.93 -2.39 -31.83
C LEU A 106 19.69 -3.28 -31.80
N LYS A 107 19.53 -4.16 -32.80
CA LYS A 107 18.43 -5.12 -32.82
C LYS A 107 18.44 -6.05 -31.61
N ARG A 108 19.62 -6.56 -31.25
CA ARG A 108 19.78 -7.40 -30.05
C ARG A 108 19.45 -6.63 -28.77
N ARG A 109 20.00 -5.43 -28.65
CA ARG A 109 19.72 -4.59 -27.47
C ARG A 109 18.26 -4.20 -27.36
N ILE A 110 17.61 -3.85 -28.46
CA ILE A 110 16.18 -3.55 -28.50
C ILE A 110 15.38 -4.78 -28.09
N GLY A 111 15.70 -5.96 -28.58
CA GLY A 111 15.07 -7.21 -28.17
C GLY A 111 15.18 -7.46 -26.66
N ASP A 112 16.37 -7.29 -26.09
CA ASP A 112 16.60 -7.44 -24.65
C ASP A 112 15.81 -6.40 -23.84
N LEU A 113 15.76 -5.14 -24.31
CA LEU A 113 14.98 -4.08 -23.65
C LEU A 113 13.47 -4.31 -23.76
N GLU A 114 12.97 -4.83 -24.89
CA GLU A 114 11.56 -5.19 -25.06
C GLU A 114 11.16 -6.35 -24.14
N ASP A 115 12.03 -7.35 -23.99
CA ASP A 115 11.82 -8.43 -23.03
C ASP A 115 11.79 -7.92 -21.58
N ALA A 116 12.71 -7.01 -21.25
CA ALA A 116 12.74 -6.36 -19.95
C ALA A 116 11.50 -5.47 -19.71
N GLU A 117 11.00 -4.79 -20.76
CA GLU A 117 9.77 -4.00 -20.70
C GLU A 117 8.54 -4.87 -20.38
N LEU A 118 8.42 -6.02 -21.05
CA LEU A 118 7.33 -6.96 -20.77
C LEU A 118 7.40 -7.52 -19.33
N ASP A 119 8.58 -7.86 -18.86
CA ASP A 119 8.79 -8.35 -17.49
C ASP A 119 8.40 -7.28 -16.46
N ILE A 120 8.87 -6.04 -16.64
CA ILE A 120 8.57 -4.95 -15.72
C ILE A 120 7.08 -4.58 -15.73
N MET A 121 6.43 -4.60 -16.88
CA MET A 121 4.99 -4.37 -17.00
C MET A 121 4.19 -5.39 -16.19
N GLN A 122 4.53 -6.66 -16.28
CA GLN A 122 3.89 -7.71 -15.48
C GLN A 122 4.11 -7.48 -13.98
N ARG A 123 5.33 -7.15 -13.59
CA ARG A 123 5.64 -6.87 -12.18
C ARG A 123 4.91 -5.63 -11.65
N VAL A 124 4.73 -4.62 -12.46
CA VAL A 124 3.92 -3.44 -12.10
C VAL A 124 2.46 -3.83 -11.89
N GLU A 125 1.86 -4.61 -12.79
CA GLU A 125 0.49 -5.10 -12.63
C GLU A 125 0.30 -5.90 -11.35
N GLU A 126 1.21 -6.83 -11.07
CA GLU A 126 1.17 -7.64 -9.85
C GLU A 126 1.32 -6.78 -8.58
N ALA A 127 2.20 -5.79 -8.62
CA ALA A 127 2.42 -4.88 -7.50
C ALA A 127 1.23 -3.93 -7.28
N GLU A 128 0.61 -3.43 -8.34
CA GLU A 128 -0.61 -2.62 -8.26
C GLU A 128 -1.79 -3.43 -7.71
N ALA A 129 -1.96 -4.67 -8.14
CA ALA A 129 -2.98 -5.56 -7.60
C ALA A 129 -2.76 -5.85 -6.10
N ALA A 130 -1.51 -6.06 -5.68
CA ALA A 130 -1.17 -6.25 -4.27
C ALA A 130 -1.43 -4.99 -3.43
N GLN A 131 -1.14 -3.81 -3.98
CA GLN A 131 -1.45 -2.53 -3.35
C GLN A 131 -2.96 -2.33 -3.19
N GLU A 132 -3.75 -2.63 -4.21
CA GLU A 132 -5.20 -2.53 -4.17
C GLU A 132 -5.81 -3.46 -3.12
N GLN A 133 -5.35 -4.71 -3.04
CA GLN A 133 -5.77 -5.65 -1.99
C GLN A 133 -5.44 -5.14 -0.59
N ALA A 134 -4.27 -4.55 -0.39
CA ALA A 134 -3.89 -3.95 0.89
C ALA A 134 -4.76 -2.74 1.25
N ASP A 135 -5.12 -1.91 0.27
CA ASP A 135 -6.02 -0.77 0.46
C ASP A 135 -7.45 -1.21 0.79
N GLU A 136 -7.96 -2.23 0.12
CA GLU A 136 -9.26 -2.83 0.43
C GLU A 136 -9.28 -3.46 1.82
N ALA A 137 -8.22 -4.16 2.22
CA ALA A 137 -8.09 -4.71 3.57
C ALA A 137 -8.10 -3.60 4.63
N ARG A 138 -7.43 -2.49 4.37
CA ARG A 138 -7.45 -1.30 5.23
C ARG A 138 -8.85 -0.71 5.36
N LYS A 139 -9.57 -0.56 4.25
CA LYS A 139 -10.95 -0.05 4.24
C LYS A 139 -11.90 -0.97 5.02
N ALA A 140 -11.77 -2.28 4.84
CA ALA A 140 -12.55 -3.27 5.57
C ALA A 140 -12.27 -3.20 7.08
N LEU A 141 -11.00 -3.06 7.47
CA LEU A 141 -10.61 -2.91 8.87
C LEU A 141 -11.14 -1.60 9.48
N ASP A 142 -11.10 -0.49 8.75
CA ASP A 142 -11.69 0.77 9.20
C ASP A 142 -13.21 0.65 9.42
N GLY A 143 -13.89 -0.15 8.59
CA GLY A 143 -15.30 -0.52 8.79
C GLY A 143 -15.53 -1.30 10.08
N HIS A 144 -14.73 -2.32 10.35
CA HIS A 144 -14.78 -3.10 11.59
C HIS A 144 -14.50 -2.24 12.83
N ILE A 145 -13.56 -1.31 12.76
CA ILE A 145 -13.27 -0.37 13.84
C ILE A 145 -14.49 0.52 14.12
N ARG A 146 -15.15 1.03 13.08
CA ARG A 146 -16.37 1.83 13.24
C ARG A 146 -17.50 1.03 13.89
N GLU A 147 -17.71 -0.22 13.49
CA GLU A 147 -18.71 -1.11 14.08
C GLU A 147 -18.39 -1.40 15.55
N ALA A 148 -17.14 -1.68 15.89
CA ALA A 148 -16.70 -1.92 17.26
C ALA A 148 -16.87 -0.68 18.15
N LEU A 149 -16.59 0.52 17.63
CA LEU A 149 -16.84 1.78 18.32
C LEU A 149 -18.32 2.03 18.54
N ALA A 150 -19.16 1.79 17.55
CA ALA A 150 -20.60 1.91 17.66
C ALA A 150 -21.18 0.93 18.69
N SER A 151 -20.72 -0.32 18.71
CA SER A 151 -21.10 -1.33 19.70
C SER A 151 -20.69 -0.93 21.11
N ARG A 152 -19.46 -0.43 21.29
CA ARG A 152 -19.00 0.11 22.57
C ARG A 152 -19.89 1.24 23.07
N ASP A 153 -20.21 2.19 22.22
CA ASP A 153 -21.01 3.37 22.58
C ASP A 153 -22.45 2.99 22.90
N HIS A 154 -22.99 1.96 22.24
CA HIS A 154 -24.30 1.42 22.55
C HIS A 154 -24.37 0.76 23.95
N ASP A 155 -23.31 0.05 24.34
CA ASP A 155 -23.23 -0.66 25.64
C ASP A 155 -22.83 0.28 26.83
N LEU A 156 -22.50 1.52 26.52
CA LEU A 156 -22.22 2.55 27.54
C LEU A 156 -23.46 3.37 27.86
#